data_03ec8ab104a84aba79894e6bba2dfa98
#
_entry.id   03ec8ab104a84aba79894e6bba2dfa98
#
_cell.length_a   1.000
_cell.length_b   1.000
_cell.length_c   1.000
_cell.angle_alpha   90.00
_cell.angle_beta   90.00
_cell.angle_gamma   90.00
#
_symmetry.space_group_name_H-M   'P 1'
#
loop_
_entity.id
_entity.type
_entity.pdbx_description
1 polymer ?
#
loop_
_entity_poly.entity_id
_entity_poly.type
_entity_poly.pdbx_seq_one_letter_code
_entity_poly.pdbx_strand_id
1 'polypeptide(L)'
;ELMVLNKDQDVQEFHTDAASWQRVQNQEKKNNKEILISANCALTDFTATNGATRVVPGSHLWPEHRTPQPDEVCLAVMPKGSALIYTGNAVHSGGANSEDAARVGLYLGYIVSWLRPIENQLVTNEAKDILALPEQAQRLLDVAPGGFTVFA
;
A
#
# COMPACT_ATOMS: atom_id res chain seq x y z
N GLU A 1 4.29 7.02 2.05
CA GLU A 1 4.65 6.90 3.48
C GLU A 1 5.96 6.13 3.63
N LEU A 2 6.86 6.60 4.53
CA LEU A 2 8.08 5.87 4.89
C LEU A 2 7.78 4.95 6.07
N MET A 3 8.01 3.65 5.88
CA MET A 3 7.81 2.64 6.91
C MET A 3 9.15 2.19 7.47
N VAL A 4 9.36 2.37 8.77
CA VAL A 4 10.57 1.97 9.48
C VAL A 4 10.21 0.94 10.55
N LEU A 5 10.67 -0.29 10.38
CA LEU A 5 10.52 -1.35 11.39
C LEU A 5 11.82 -1.48 12.17
N ASN A 6 11.79 -1.03 13.40
CA ASN A 6 12.93 -1.16 14.31
C ASN A 6 13.01 -2.59 14.88
N LYS A 7 14.15 -2.90 15.52
CA LYS A 7 14.33 -4.13 16.27
C LYS A 7 13.19 -4.33 17.29
N ASP A 8 12.84 -5.59 17.52
CA ASP A 8 11.80 -6.04 18.46
C ASP A 8 10.39 -5.52 18.15
N GLN A 9 10.16 -5.07 16.92
CA GLN A 9 8.82 -4.75 16.45
C GLN A 9 8.06 -6.04 16.18
N ASP A 10 6.90 -6.19 16.86
CA ASP A 10 6.02 -7.33 16.70
C ASP A 10 5.39 -7.42 15.31
N VAL A 11 4.92 -8.60 14.98
CA VAL A 11 4.15 -8.84 13.76
C VAL A 11 2.84 -8.09 13.80
N GLN A 12 2.48 -7.46 12.67
CA GLN A 12 1.16 -6.85 12.54
C GLN A 12 0.05 -7.90 12.36
N GLU A 13 -1.17 -7.53 12.73
CA GLU A 13 -2.36 -8.30 12.35
C GLU A 13 -2.58 -8.26 10.84
N PHE A 14 -3.17 -9.34 10.30
CA PHE A 14 -3.55 -9.35 8.89
C PHE A 14 -4.66 -8.36 8.60
N HIS A 15 -4.48 -7.59 7.55
CA HIS A 15 -5.42 -6.56 7.12
C HIS A 15 -5.43 -6.42 5.59
N THR A 16 -6.29 -5.55 5.11
CA THR A 16 -6.34 -5.09 3.71
C THR A 16 -6.31 -3.56 3.69
N ASP A 17 -5.56 -2.97 2.78
CA ASP A 17 -5.45 -1.50 2.65
C ASP A 17 -6.77 -0.85 2.25
N ALA A 18 -7.60 -1.57 1.49
CA ALA A 18 -8.91 -1.09 1.07
C ALA A 18 -9.97 -1.08 2.19
N ALA A 19 -9.65 -1.55 3.39
CA ALA A 19 -10.60 -1.62 4.51
C ALA A 19 -11.23 -0.26 4.86
N SER A 20 -10.50 0.86 4.68
CA SER A 20 -11.04 2.20 4.89
C SER A 20 -12.18 2.57 3.94
N TRP A 21 -12.29 1.91 2.79
CA TRP A 21 -13.33 2.09 1.78
C TRP A 21 -14.13 0.81 1.52
N GLN A 22 -14.26 -0.05 2.52
CA GLN A 22 -14.81 -1.42 2.38
C GLN A 22 -16.13 -1.48 1.62
N ARG A 23 -17.05 -0.53 1.88
CA ARG A 23 -18.37 -0.52 1.21
C ARG A 23 -18.25 -0.27 -0.30
N VAL A 24 -17.36 0.64 -0.69
CA VAL A 24 -17.09 0.97 -2.10
C VAL A 24 -16.39 -0.20 -2.76
N GLN A 25 -15.34 -0.71 -2.11
CA GLN A 25 -14.57 -1.84 -2.62
C GLN A 25 -15.43 -3.08 -2.84
N ASN A 26 -16.35 -3.40 -1.94
CA ASN A 26 -17.27 -4.52 -2.09
C ASN A 26 -18.22 -4.38 -3.28
N GLN A 27 -18.62 -3.14 -3.60
CA GLN A 27 -19.43 -2.88 -4.78
C GLN A 27 -18.61 -3.02 -6.06
N GLU A 28 -17.42 -2.45 -6.11
CA GLU A 28 -16.54 -2.51 -7.28
C GLU A 28 -16.00 -3.92 -7.52
N LYS A 29 -15.74 -4.68 -6.47
CA LYS A 29 -15.34 -6.10 -6.56
C LYS A 29 -16.37 -6.96 -7.29
N LYS A 30 -17.66 -6.69 -7.15
CA LYS A 30 -18.72 -7.37 -7.91
C LYS A 30 -18.58 -7.15 -9.42
N ASN A 31 -17.91 -6.08 -9.82
CA ASN A 31 -17.63 -5.71 -11.20
C ASN A 31 -16.19 -6.07 -11.63
N ASN A 32 -15.48 -6.90 -10.86
CA ASN A 32 -14.06 -7.21 -11.05
C ASN A 32 -13.14 -5.97 -11.10
N LYS A 33 -13.44 -4.96 -10.30
CA LYS A 33 -12.63 -3.73 -10.21
C LYS A 33 -11.97 -3.62 -8.84
N GLU A 34 -10.75 -3.12 -8.87
CA GLU A 34 -9.99 -2.73 -7.68
C GLU A 34 -9.94 -1.21 -7.58
N ILE A 35 -10.09 -0.69 -6.38
CA ILE A 35 -10.05 0.76 -6.15
C ILE A 35 -8.69 1.26 -5.70
N LEU A 36 -7.81 0.35 -5.26
CA LEU A 36 -6.51 0.66 -4.69
C LEU A 36 -5.46 -0.34 -5.18
N ILE A 37 -4.32 0.19 -5.60
CA ILE A 37 -3.10 -0.58 -5.84
C ILE A 37 -2.02 -0.04 -4.92
N SER A 38 -1.39 -0.93 -4.19
CA SER A 38 -0.30 -0.63 -3.26
C SER A 38 1.03 -1.12 -3.82
N ALA A 39 2.08 -0.35 -3.60
CA ALA A 39 3.46 -0.74 -3.85
C ALA A 39 4.29 -0.52 -2.58
N ASN A 40 4.94 -1.57 -2.10
CA ASN A 40 5.88 -1.49 -0.99
C ASN A 40 7.31 -1.66 -1.54
N CYS A 41 8.04 -0.55 -1.66
CA CYS A 41 9.36 -0.50 -2.23
C CYS A 41 10.42 -0.73 -1.14
N ALA A 42 11.33 -1.67 -1.34
CA ALA A 42 12.40 -1.99 -0.40
C ALA A 42 13.53 -0.95 -0.47
N LEU A 43 13.69 -0.14 0.57
CA LEU A 43 14.81 0.79 0.72
C LEU A 43 16.00 0.15 1.45
N THR A 44 15.79 -0.95 2.15
CA THR A 44 16.77 -1.93 2.63
C THR A 44 16.38 -3.31 2.12
N ASP A 45 17.23 -4.32 2.24
CA ASP A 45 16.79 -5.69 1.97
C ASP A 45 15.64 -6.08 2.90
N PHE A 46 14.65 -6.80 2.37
CA PHE A 46 13.61 -7.44 3.16
C PHE A 46 13.93 -8.91 3.30
N THR A 47 14.17 -9.36 4.53
CA THR A 47 14.53 -10.74 4.87
C THR A 47 13.44 -11.43 5.66
N ALA A 48 13.55 -12.73 5.83
CA ALA A 48 12.62 -13.49 6.65
C ALA A 48 12.63 -13.08 8.14
N THR A 49 13.68 -12.43 8.60
CA THR A 49 13.94 -12.10 10.01
C THR A 49 13.86 -10.61 10.34
N ASN A 50 13.86 -9.72 9.31
CA ASN A 50 13.77 -8.26 9.53
C ASN A 50 12.40 -7.66 9.25
N GLY A 51 11.36 -8.48 9.18
CA GLY A 51 10.00 -7.97 9.01
C GLY A 51 9.55 -7.86 7.55
N ALA A 52 10.02 -8.75 6.66
CA ALA A 52 9.47 -8.84 5.31
C ALA A 52 7.94 -8.92 5.34
N THR A 53 7.29 -8.24 4.40
CA THR A 53 5.83 -8.23 4.31
C THR A 53 5.31 -9.65 4.13
N ARG A 54 4.36 -10.02 4.97
CA ARG A 54 3.61 -11.28 4.88
C ARG A 54 2.43 -11.04 3.96
N VAL A 55 2.32 -11.79 2.89
CA VAL A 55 1.25 -11.62 1.89
C VAL A 55 0.57 -12.96 1.62
N VAL A 56 -0.72 -12.92 1.35
CA VAL A 56 -1.53 -14.10 1.04
C VAL A 56 -1.93 -14.03 -0.43
N PRO A 57 -1.23 -14.75 -1.33
CA PRO A 57 -1.54 -14.75 -2.75
C PRO A 57 -2.99 -15.20 -3.04
N GLY A 58 -3.68 -14.49 -3.92
CA GLY A 58 -5.07 -14.80 -4.29
C GLY A 58 -6.13 -14.34 -3.30
N SER A 59 -5.76 -13.83 -2.12
CA SER A 59 -6.70 -13.42 -1.08
C SER A 59 -7.60 -12.24 -1.46
N HIS A 60 -7.23 -11.44 -2.45
CA HIS A 60 -8.09 -10.37 -2.99
C HIS A 60 -9.44 -10.91 -3.52
N LEU A 61 -9.52 -12.19 -3.85
CA LEU A 61 -10.74 -12.87 -4.30
C LEU A 61 -11.56 -13.47 -3.14
N TRP A 62 -11.02 -13.46 -1.92
CA TRP A 62 -11.67 -14.11 -0.78
C TRP A 62 -12.94 -13.38 -0.34
N PRO A 63 -13.87 -14.12 0.29
CA PRO A 63 -14.97 -13.49 1.01
C PRO A 63 -14.43 -12.69 2.19
N GLU A 64 -15.21 -11.72 2.64
CA GLU A 64 -14.87 -10.91 3.81
C GLU A 64 -14.62 -11.78 5.06
N HIS A 65 -13.75 -11.28 5.92
CA HIS A 65 -13.46 -11.87 7.24
C HIS A 65 -12.83 -13.28 7.20
N ARG A 66 -12.36 -13.76 6.06
CA ARG A 66 -11.60 -15.01 6.02
C ARG A 66 -10.20 -14.79 6.61
N THR A 67 -9.88 -15.57 7.64
CA THR A 67 -8.55 -15.57 8.26
C THR A 67 -7.60 -16.49 7.48
N PRO A 68 -6.37 -16.03 7.16
CA PRO A 68 -5.38 -16.86 6.48
C PRO A 68 -4.93 -18.04 7.36
N GLN A 69 -4.67 -19.18 6.72
CA GLN A 69 -3.96 -20.27 7.38
C GLN A 69 -2.44 -20.08 7.21
N PRO A 70 -1.61 -20.62 8.11
CA PRO A 70 -0.16 -20.44 8.06
C PRO A 70 0.51 -20.83 6.73
N ASP A 71 0.01 -21.86 6.06
CA ASP A 71 0.51 -22.41 4.80
C ASP A 71 0.09 -21.57 3.58
N GLU A 72 -0.86 -20.64 3.73
CA GLU A 72 -1.27 -19.70 2.69
C GLU A 72 -0.42 -18.42 2.67
N VAL A 73 0.41 -18.22 3.70
CA VAL A 73 1.18 -16.99 3.88
C VAL A 73 2.55 -17.10 3.23
N CYS A 74 2.87 -16.16 2.36
CA CYS A 74 4.18 -16.01 1.75
C CYS A 74 4.91 -14.79 2.35
N LEU A 75 6.23 -14.88 2.49
CA LEU A 75 7.07 -13.74 2.85
C LEU A 75 7.59 -13.07 1.57
N ALA A 76 7.41 -11.76 1.45
CA ALA A 76 7.97 -10.97 0.38
C ALA A 76 9.45 -10.66 0.67
N VAL A 77 10.29 -11.69 0.66
CA VAL A 77 11.74 -11.55 0.77
C VAL A 77 12.26 -10.97 -0.55
N MET A 78 12.91 -9.82 -0.49
CA MET A 78 13.36 -9.13 -1.71
C MET A 78 14.55 -8.20 -1.42
N PRO A 79 15.47 -8.03 -2.38
CA PRO A 79 16.60 -7.12 -2.21
C PRO A 79 16.15 -5.67 -2.27
N LYS A 80 16.95 -4.79 -1.70
CA LYS A 80 16.84 -3.32 -1.86
C LYS A 80 16.64 -2.94 -3.33
N GLY A 81 15.72 -2.01 -3.58
CA GLY A 81 15.35 -1.55 -4.92
C GLY A 81 14.24 -2.35 -5.59
N SER A 82 13.78 -3.45 -4.98
CA SER A 82 12.61 -4.20 -5.43
C SER A 82 11.31 -3.57 -4.92
N ALA A 83 10.19 -3.91 -5.54
CA ALA A 83 8.87 -3.51 -5.10
C ALA A 83 7.90 -4.70 -5.09
N LEU A 84 7.17 -4.87 -4.00
CA LEU A 84 5.99 -5.73 -3.91
C LEU A 84 4.78 -4.90 -4.32
N ILE A 85 4.11 -5.30 -5.41
CA ILE A 85 2.88 -4.63 -5.89
C ILE A 85 1.70 -5.56 -5.64
N TYR A 86 0.64 -5.03 -5.04
CA TYR A 86 -0.55 -5.80 -4.70
C TYR A 86 -1.80 -4.91 -4.73
N THR A 87 -2.97 -5.54 -4.86
CA THR A 87 -4.26 -4.82 -4.82
C THR A 87 -4.67 -4.52 -3.39
N GLY A 88 -5.44 -3.47 -3.18
CA GLY A 88 -5.88 -3.06 -1.85
C GLY A 88 -6.67 -4.12 -1.07
N ASN A 89 -7.21 -5.13 -1.74
CA ASN A 89 -7.90 -6.27 -1.12
C ASN A 89 -7.00 -7.45 -0.79
N ALA A 90 -5.73 -7.44 -1.18
CA ALA A 90 -4.83 -8.52 -0.81
C ALA A 90 -4.58 -8.50 0.70
N VAL A 91 -4.84 -9.63 1.35
CA VAL A 91 -4.58 -9.78 2.79
C VAL A 91 -3.07 -9.83 3.01
N HIS A 92 -2.57 -8.95 3.85
CA HIS A 92 -1.16 -8.85 4.16
C HIS A 92 -0.92 -8.32 5.57
N SER A 93 0.34 -8.34 6.01
CA SER A 93 0.77 -7.74 7.27
C SER A 93 2.27 -7.49 7.28
N GLY A 94 2.76 -6.62 8.14
CA GLY A 94 4.18 -6.51 8.44
C GLY A 94 4.67 -7.72 9.24
N GLY A 95 5.83 -8.25 8.90
CA GLY A 95 6.51 -9.27 9.72
C GLY A 95 7.17 -8.65 10.96
N ALA A 96 7.57 -9.49 11.92
CA ALA A 96 8.38 -9.05 13.05
C ALA A 96 9.83 -8.78 12.63
N ASN A 97 10.46 -7.79 13.22
CA ASN A 97 11.89 -7.53 13.03
C ASN A 97 12.69 -7.99 14.26
N SER A 98 13.44 -9.07 14.11
CA SER A 98 14.33 -9.61 15.14
C SER A 98 15.82 -9.22 14.94
N GLU A 99 16.11 -8.44 13.88
CA GLU A 99 17.47 -7.99 13.58
C GLU A 99 17.78 -6.66 14.25
N ASP A 100 19.07 -6.38 14.51
CA ASP A 100 19.50 -5.11 15.12
C ASP A 100 19.28 -3.92 14.18
N ALA A 101 19.33 -4.16 12.86
CA ALA A 101 19.13 -3.13 11.86
C ALA A 101 17.62 -2.89 11.57
N ALA A 102 17.25 -1.65 11.42
CA ALA A 102 15.90 -1.30 10.99
C ALA A 102 15.65 -1.70 9.52
N ARG A 103 14.47 -2.26 9.24
CA ARG A 103 13.98 -2.46 7.88
C ARG A 103 13.24 -1.22 7.42
N VAL A 104 13.63 -0.68 6.27
CA VAL A 104 13.04 0.54 5.72
C VAL A 104 12.37 0.25 4.39
N GLY A 105 11.09 0.59 4.30
CA GLY A 105 10.29 0.51 3.08
C GLY A 105 9.60 1.83 2.76
N LEU A 106 9.30 2.05 1.48
CA LEU A 106 8.48 3.17 1.01
C LEU A 106 7.16 2.60 0.49
N TYR A 107 6.07 2.95 1.17
CA TYR A 107 4.71 2.62 0.75
C TYR A 107 4.17 3.69 -0.18
N LEU A 108 3.62 3.26 -1.33
CA LEU A 108 2.93 4.08 -2.30
C LEU A 108 1.56 3.46 -2.55
N GLY A 109 0.50 4.17 -2.19
CA GLY A 109 -0.88 3.76 -2.48
C GLY A 109 -1.48 4.63 -3.58
N TYR A 110 -2.01 3.99 -4.63
CA TYR A 110 -2.70 4.64 -5.74
C TYR A 110 -4.18 4.25 -5.68
N ILE A 111 -5.01 5.23 -5.45
CA ILE A 111 -6.47 5.05 -5.36
C ILE A 111 -7.14 5.65 -6.60
N VAL A 112 -8.31 5.15 -6.96
CA VAL A 112 -9.11 5.75 -8.04
C VAL A 112 -9.40 7.22 -7.76
N SER A 113 -9.33 8.08 -8.79
CA SER A 113 -9.35 9.55 -8.64
C SER A 113 -10.62 10.12 -8.00
N TRP A 114 -11.75 9.41 -8.07
CA TRP A 114 -13.01 9.84 -7.47
C TRP A 114 -13.15 9.51 -5.96
N LEU A 115 -12.13 8.85 -5.38
CA LEU A 115 -12.02 8.64 -3.93
C LEU A 115 -10.87 9.49 -3.36
N ARG A 116 -11.07 10.01 -2.15
CA ARG A 116 -10.00 10.70 -1.45
C ARG A 116 -9.02 9.69 -0.86
N PRO A 117 -7.71 9.87 -1.07
CA PRO A 117 -6.70 9.09 -0.35
C PRO A 117 -6.75 9.40 1.15
N ILE A 118 -6.32 8.43 1.98
CA ILE A 118 -6.20 8.63 3.45
C ILE A 118 -5.23 9.78 3.72
N GLU A 119 -4.06 9.76 3.05
CA GLU A 119 -3.10 10.84 3.11
C GLU A 119 -3.35 11.81 1.95
N ASN A 120 -3.98 12.93 2.23
CA ASN A 120 -4.26 13.94 1.22
C ASN A 120 -3.05 14.85 1.02
N GLN A 121 -2.26 14.57 -0.02
CA GLN A 121 -1.06 15.34 -0.34
C GLN A 121 -1.34 16.82 -0.63
N LEU A 122 -2.56 17.15 -1.08
CA LEU A 122 -2.96 18.54 -1.35
C LEU A 122 -3.21 19.35 -0.08
N VAL A 123 -3.40 18.69 1.05
CA VAL A 123 -3.61 19.34 2.36
C VAL A 123 -2.32 19.39 3.15
N THR A 124 -1.47 18.37 3.01
CA THR A 124 -0.25 18.20 3.83
C THR A 124 0.98 18.90 3.26
N ASN A 125 0.93 19.33 2.00
CA ASN A 125 2.05 19.98 1.33
C ASN A 125 1.67 21.37 0.84
N GLU A 126 2.66 22.27 0.69
CA GLU A 126 2.42 23.57 0.11
C GLU A 126 2.19 23.48 -1.40
N ALA A 127 1.25 24.26 -1.93
CA ALA A 127 0.91 24.25 -3.35
C ALA A 127 2.12 24.49 -4.26
N LYS A 128 3.07 25.36 -3.84
CA LYS A 128 4.30 25.65 -4.60
C LYS A 128 5.16 24.38 -4.79
N ASP A 129 5.24 23.51 -3.78
CA ASP A 129 6.05 22.29 -3.81
C ASP A 129 5.42 21.24 -4.72
N ILE A 130 4.08 21.12 -4.67
CA ILE A 130 3.32 20.25 -5.57
C ILE A 130 3.46 20.70 -7.02
N LEU A 131 3.32 22.01 -7.29
CA LEU A 131 3.43 22.56 -8.64
C LEU A 131 4.86 22.54 -9.19
N ALA A 132 5.88 22.42 -8.34
CA ALA A 132 7.28 22.24 -8.75
C ALA A 132 7.61 20.79 -9.15
N LEU A 133 6.74 19.83 -8.89
CA LEU A 133 6.93 18.43 -9.28
C LEU A 133 6.90 18.30 -10.82
N PRO A 134 7.55 17.25 -11.39
CA PRO A 134 7.36 16.90 -12.79
C PRO A 134 5.88 16.67 -13.12
N GLU A 135 5.46 17.06 -14.33
CA GLU A 135 4.05 16.97 -14.76
C GLU A 135 3.45 15.56 -14.55
N GLN A 136 4.24 14.51 -14.77
CA GLN A 136 3.81 13.14 -14.53
C GLN A 136 3.44 12.89 -13.07
N ALA A 137 4.21 13.43 -12.12
CA ALA A 137 3.89 13.34 -10.68
C ALA A 137 2.66 14.19 -10.33
N GLN A 138 2.53 15.39 -10.91
CA GLN A 138 1.34 16.22 -10.74
C GLN A 138 0.07 15.49 -11.24
N ARG A 139 0.15 14.76 -12.35
CA ARG A 139 -0.96 13.95 -12.87
C ARG A 139 -1.36 12.84 -11.90
N LEU A 140 -0.39 12.18 -11.26
CA LEU A 140 -0.66 11.16 -10.24
C LEU A 140 -1.32 11.74 -8.98
N LEU A 141 -1.11 13.02 -8.71
CA LEU A 141 -1.75 13.77 -7.62
C LEU A 141 -3.06 14.44 -8.04
N ASP A 142 -3.50 14.26 -9.28
CA ASP A 142 -4.71 14.85 -9.88
C ASP A 142 -4.72 16.40 -9.89
N VAL A 143 -3.54 17.02 -10.07
CA VAL A 143 -3.36 18.49 -10.08
C VAL A 143 -2.87 19.04 -11.40
N ALA A 144 -2.45 18.21 -12.36
CA ALA A 144 -1.97 18.68 -13.65
C ALA A 144 -3.12 19.24 -14.52
N PRO A 145 -2.83 20.25 -15.40
CA PRO A 145 -3.81 20.73 -16.37
C PRO A 145 -4.32 19.57 -17.25
N GLY A 146 -5.63 19.37 -17.29
CA GLY A 146 -6.27 18.24 -17.99
C GLY A 146 -6.50 16.99 -17.15
N GLY A 147 -6.11 16.99 -15.88
CA GLY A 147 -6.62 16.05 -14.87
C GLY A 147 -8.12 16.24 -14.71
N PHE A 148 -8.85 15.15 -14.52
CA PHE A 148 -10.29 15.20 -14.30
C PHE A 148 -10.56 15.77 -12.91
N THR A 149 -10.59 17.08 -12.77
CA THR A 149 -11.12 17.73 -11.58
C THR A 149 -12.64 17.62 -11.65
N VAL A 150 -13.19 16.56 -11.08
CA VAL A 150 -14.64 16.47 -10.84
C VAL A 150 -14.96 17.25 -9.57
N PHE A 151 -14.72 18.56 -9.62
CA PHE A 151 -15.28 19.51 -8.65
C PHE A 151 -15.62 20.81 -9.39
N ALA A 152 -16.78 20.82 -9.98
CA ALA A 152 -17.55 22.02 -10.22
C ALA A 152 -18.66 22.03 -9.16
#